data_4d19683ce04f5dde3656593c3085f020
#
_entry.id   4d19683ce04f5dde3656593c3085f020
#
_cell.length_a   1.000
_cell.length_b   1.000
_cell.length_c   1.000
_cell.angle_alpha   90.00
_cell.angle_beta   90.00
_cell.angle_gamma   90.00
#
_symmetry.space_group_name_H-M   'P 1'
#
loop_
_entity.id
_entity.type
_entity.pdbx_description
1 polymer ?
#
loop_
_entity_poly.entity_id
_entity_poly.type
_entity_poly.pdbx_seq_one_letter_code
_entity_poly.pdbx_strand_id
1 'polypeptide(L)'
;SMRKHDKPMPFTPPSWAKKMTPELMKFREISGDGLYYGYWWVELGGIYDAIRDNEMLRFELLAIVMGVWDYIKNSGKYSDVENIALETIGMVPGRRDTYRVVGGQILTQQDIEGKWKTFDDAIAVGGWTLDDHPAKGFYASDKHPCRQTWKTNFYNIPYGTTYSKDFDNLMMAGRNISCSHVAFSSTRVMSTCAAVGQAVGTAAAICMEEGI
;
A
#
# COMPACT_ATOMS: atom_id res chain seq x y z
N SER A 1 -1.75 -11.16 -13.69
CA SER A 1 -1.31 -10.79 -15.06
C SER A 1 -2.43 -11.00 -16.05
N MET A 2 -2.38 -10.26 -17.12
CA MET A 2 -3.29 -10.39 -18.27
C MET A 2 -2.44 -10.59 -19.53
N ARG A 3 -3.00 -11.30 -20.51
CA ARG A 3 -2.35 -11.51 -21.81
C ARG A 3 -3.33 -11.27 -22.94
N LYS A 4 -2.84 -10.66 -24.02
CA LYS A 4 -3.55 -10.55 -25.29
C LYS A 4 -3.29 -11.79 -26.14
N HIS A 5 -4.36 -12.34 -26.73
CA HIS A 5 -4.34 -13.50 -27.61
C HIS A 5 -4.76 -13.10 -29.03
N ASP A 6 -4.48 -13.97 -30.02
CA ASP A 6 -4.84 -13.75 -31.43
C ASP A 6 -6.32 -14.05 -31.72
N LYS A 7 -7.03 -14.62 -30.76
CA LYS A 7 -8.44 -15.00 -30.86
C LYS A 7 -9.24 -14.52 -29.65
N PRO A 8 -10.57 -14.40 -29.77
CA PRO A 8 -11.42 -14.06 -28.65
C PRO A 8 -11.28 -15.03 -27.47
N MET A 9 -11.21 -14.49 -26.29
CA MET A 9 -11.09 -15.19 -25.00
C MET A 9 -12.28 -14.83 -24.13
N PRO A 10 -13.43 -15.50 -24.30
CA PRO A 10 -14.62 -15.23 -23.50
C PRO A 10 -14.36 -15.54 -22.03
N PHE A 11 -15.06 -14.85 -21.15
CA PHE A 11 -14.96 -15.07 -19.71
C PHE A 11 -16.33 -15.32 -19.10
N THR A 12 -16.45 -16.41 -18.34
CA THR A 12 -17.61 -16.71 -17.51
C THR A 12 -17.16 -16.59 -16.04
N PRO A 13 -17.72 -15.64 -15.27
CA PRO A 13 -17.33 -15.49 -13.89
C PRO A 13 -17.71 -16.71 -13.05
N PRO A 14 -16.88 -17.12 -12.08
CA PRO A 14 -17.28 -18.13 -11.13
C PRO A 14 -18.46 -17.63 -10.28
N SER A 15 -19.27 -18.55 -9.75
CA SER A 15 -20.47 -18.21 -8.97
C SER A 15 -20.19 -17.38 -7.70
N TRP A 16 -18.97 -17.45 -7.20
CA TRP A 16 -18.51 -16.69 -6.04
C TRP A 16 -17.89 -15.32 -6.40
N ALA A 17 -17.79 -14.98 -7.70
CA ALA A 17 -17.31 -13.66 -8.11
C ALA A 17 -18.23 -12.56 -7.59
N LYS A 18 -17.65 -11.46 -7.10
CA LYS A 18 -18.40 -10.32 -6.61
C LYS A 18 -19.13 -9.63 -7.76
N LYS A 19 -20.43 -9.46 -7.63
CA LYS A 19 -21.19 -8.69 -8.63
C LYS A 19 -20.82 -7.21 -8.55
N MET A 20 -20.29 -6.66 -9.63
CA MET A 20 -19.98 -5.25 -9.75
C MET A 20 -21.23 -4.44 -10.11
N THR A 21 -21.39 -3.30 -9.45
CA THR A 21 -22.45 -2.33 -9.75
C THR A 21 -21.85 -0.99 -10.15
N PRO A 22 -22.58 -0.13 -10.87
CA PRO A 22 -22.11 1.21 -11.19
C PRO A 22 -21.69 2.02 -9.97
N GLU A 23 -22.35 1.82 -8.83
CA GLU A 23 -22.05 2.50 -7.56
C GLU A 23 -20.69 2.05 -7.00
N LEU A 24 -20.40 0.75 -7.01
CA LEU A 24 -19.10 0.21 -6.56
C LEU A 24 -17.96 0.69 -7.44
N MET A 25 -18.20 0.85 -8.74
CA MET A 25 -17.19 1.22 -9.73
C MET A 25 -17.07 2.74 -9.95
N LYS A 26 -17.92 3.55 -9.32
CA LYS A 26 -18.04 5.00 -9.57
C LYS A 26 -16.70 5.76 -9.50
N PHE A 27 -15.87 5.45 -8.52
CA PHE A 27 -14.55 6.08 -8.33
C PHE A 27 -13.38 5.13 -8.62
N ARG A 28 -13.65 4.02 -9.30
CA ARG A 28 -12.67 2.98 -9.63
C ARG A 28 -12.57 2.86 -11.13
N GLU A 29 -11.99 3.92 -11.69
CA GLU A 29 -11.86 4.03 -13.14
C GLU A 29 -10.78 3.06 -13.66
N ILE A 30 -11.11 2.43 -14.76
CA ILE A 30 -10.20 1.62 -15.56
C ILE A 30 -10.03 2.39 -16.85
N SER A 31 -8.92 3.08 -16.98
CA SER A 31 -8.59 3.81 -18.22
C SER A 31 -8.08 2.85 -19.29
N GLY A 32 -8.17 3.24 -20.56
CA GLY A 32 -7.68 2.43 -21.68
C GLY A 32 -6.22 2.02 -21.51
N ASP A 33 -5.36 2.96 -21.12
CA ASP A 33 -3.95 2.69 -20.84
C ASP A 33 -3.74 1.93 -19.53
N GLY A 34 -4.69 2.03 -18.59
CA GLY A 34 -4.68 1.36 -17.29
C GLY A 34 -5.30 -0.04 -17.30
N LEU A 35 -5.73 -0.58 -18.45
CA LEU A 35 -6.31 -1.92 -18.51
C LEU A 35 -5.36 -3.00 -18.00
N TYR A 36 -4.06 -2.85 -18.19
CA TYR A 36 -3.03 -3.83 -17.84
C TYR A 36 -2.39 -3.58 -16.47
N TYR A 37 -2.68 -2.47 -15.82
CA TYR A 37 -2.11 -2.09 -14.52
C TYR A 37 -3.02 -1.11 -13.79
N GLY A 38 -2.65 -0.73 -12.57
CA GLY A 38 -3.34 0.33 -11.83
C GLY A 38 -4.49 -0.15 -10.95
N TYR A 39 -4.66 -1.46 -10.74
CA TYR A 39 -5.71 -2.03 -9.89
C TYR A 39 -5.38 -2.01 -8.39
N TRP A 40 -4.54 -1.08 -7.95
CA TRP A 40 -4.12 -0.89 -6.56
C TRP A 40 -5.29 -0.59 -5.61
N TRP A 41 -6.40 -0.11 -6.14
CA TRP A 41 -7.64 0.15 -5.40
C TRP A 41 -8.47 -1.12 -5.14
N VAL A 42 -8.09 -2.26 -5.65
CA VAL A 42 -8.62 -3.57 -5.22
C VAL A 42 -7.94 -3.91 -3.90
N GLU A 43 -8.45 -3.35 -2.83
CA GLU A 43 -7.88 -3.47 -1.50
C GLU A 43 -8.94 -3.55 -0.42
N LEU A 44 -8.61 -4.20 0.68
CA LEU A 44 -9.37 -4.30 1.91
C LEU A 44 -8.41 -4.13 3.09
N GLY A 45 -8.92 -3.82 4.26
CA GLY A 45 -8.10 -3.88 5.45
C GLY A 45 -8.48 -2.95 6.59
N GLY A 46 -8.70 -1.66 6.39
CA GLY A 46 -8.79 -0.70 7.50
C GLY A 46 -9.87 -0.95 8.56
N ILE A 47 -10.94 -1.68 8.21
CA ILE A 47 -11.98 -2.11 9.17
C ILE A 47 -11.80 -3.55 9.65
N TYR A 48 -10.76 -4.22 9.17
CA TYR A 48 -10.41 -5.60 9.50
C TYR A 48 -9.05 -5.65 10.17
N ASP A 49 -8.79 -6.70 10.92
CA ASP A 49 -7.43 -7.03 11.34
C ASP A 49 -6.68 -7.67 10.15
N ALA A 50 -5.90 -6.88 9.43
CA ALA A 50 -5.17 -7.32 8.24
C ALA A 50 -4.19 -8.49 8.49
N ILE A 51 -3.95 -8.85 9.76
CA ILE A 51 -3.07 -9.95 10.15
C ILE A 51 -3.90 -11.19 10.47
N ARG A 52 -4.88 -11.06 11.36
CA ARG A 52 -5.73 -12.18 11.81
C ARG A 52 -6.72 -12.61 10.75
N ASP A 53 -7.32 -11.65 10.04
CA ASP A 53 -8.36 -11.91 9.04
C ASP A 53 -7.77 -12.16 7.64
N ASN A 54 -6.47 -12.34 7.53
CA ASN A 54 -5.75 -12.41 6.26
C ASN A 54 -6.32 -13.45 5.27
N GLU A 55 -6.68 -14.63 5.73
CA GLU A 55 -7.24 -15.67 4.86
C GLU A 55 -8.65 -15.30 4.36
N MET A 56 -9.50 -14.79 5.22
CA MET A 56 -10.82 -14.28 4.84
C MET A 56 -10.67 -13.13 3.82
N LEU A 57 -9.79 -12.18 4.10
CA LEU A 57 -9.52 -11.06 3.19
C LEU A 57 -8.98 -11.52 1.83
N ARG A 58 -8.16 -12.56 1.79
CA ARG A 58 -7.64 -13.14 0.55
C ARG A 58 -8.76 -13.66 -0.34
N PHE A 59 -9.70 -14.41 0.21
CA PHE A 59 -10.84 -14.92 -0.55
C PHE A 59 -11.77 -13.80 -1.02
N GLU A 60 -12.03 -12.81 -0.18
CA GLU A 60 -12.85 -11.66 -0.56
C GLU A 60 -12.19 -10.82 -1.67
N LEU A 61 -10.88 -10.61 -1.59
CA LEU A 61 -10.13 -9.93 -2.65
C LEU A 61 -10.15 -10.71 -3.97
N LEU A 62 -10.07 -12.05 -3.92
CA LEU A 62 -10.22 -12.88 -5.12
C LEU A 62 -11.62 -12.74 -5.73
N ALA A 63 -12.66 -12.71 -4.91
CA ALA A 63 -14.03 -12.49 -5.38
C ALA A 63 -14.19 -11.11 -6.04
N ILE A 64 -13.59 -10.07 -5.47
CA ILE A 64 -13.56 -8.72 -6.05
C ILE A 64 -12.81 -8.73 -7.38
N VAL A 65 -11.62 -9.33 -7.45
CA VAL A 65 -10.83 -9.40 -8.69
C VAL A 65 -11.61 -10.08 -9.82
N MET A 66 -12.26 -11.22 -9.52
CA MET A 66 -13.09 -11.92 -10.52
C MET A 66 -14.29 -11.10 -10.94
N GLY A 67 -14.91 -10.35 -10.04
CA GLY A 67 -16.01 -9.46 -10.37
C GLY A 67 -15.57 -8.25 -11.20
N VAL A 68 -14.43 -7.65 -10.89
CA VAL A 68 -13.85 -6.56 -11.68
C VAL A 68 -13.49 -7.05 -13.08
N TRP A 69 -12.94 -8.27 -13.19
CA TRP A 69 -12.64 -8.88 -14.49
C TRP A 69 -13.89 -9.17 -15.30
N ASP A 70 -14.96 -9.68 -14.66
CA ASP A 70 -16.27 -9.84 -15.28
C ASP A 70 -16.81 -8.51 -15.81
N TYR A 71 -16.71 -7.45 -15.02
CA TYR A 71 -17.13 -6.11 -15.41
C TYR A 71 -16.34 -5.58 -16.61
N ILE A 72 -15.05 -5.82 -16.69
CA ILE A 72 -14.22 -5.47 -17.85
C ILE A 72 -14.68 -6.23 -19.08
N LYS A 73 -14.86 -7.52 -18.99
CA LYS A 73 -15.15 -8.41 -20.12
C LYS A 73 -16.59 -8.29 -20.62
N ASN A 74 -17.56 -8.15 -19.73
CA ASN A 74 -18.96 -8.40 -20.04
C ASN A 74 -19.88 -7.17 -19.88
N SER A 75 -19.40 -6.03 -19.35
CA SER A 75 -20.24 -4.84 -19.19
C SER A 75 -20.52 -4.08 -20.48
N GLY A 76 -19.74 -4.32 -21.54
CA GLY A 76 -19.81 -3.56 -22.79
C GLY A 76 -19.22 -2.13 -22.70
N LYS A 77 -18.59 -1.77 -21.57
CA LYS A 77 -18.01 -0.42 -21.37
C LYS A 77 -16.60 -0.26 -21.91
N TYR A 78 -15.91 -1.35 -22.17
CA TYR A 78 -14.52 -1.35 -22.57
C TYR A 78 -14.37 -1.96 -23.96
N SER A 79 -13.68 -1.25 -24.86
CA SER A 79 -13.30 -1.77 -26.18
C SER A 79 -12.02 -2.62 -26.09
N ASP A 80 -11.80 -3.42 -27.13
CA ASP A 80 -10.56 -4.18 -27.35
C ASP A 80 -10.20 -5.18 -26.23
N VAL A 81 -11.20 -5.63 -25.47
CA VAL A 81 -11.04 -6.59 -24.37
C VAL A 81 -11.33 -8.03 -24.76
N GLU A 82 -11.89 -8.26 -25.93
CA GLU A 82 -12.34 -9.59 -26.38
C GLU A 82 -11.20 -10.60 -26.36
N ASN A 83 -10.03 -10.18 -26.85
CA ASN A 83 -8.85 -11.04 -26.99
C ASN A 83 -7.95 -11.07 -25.73
N ILE A 84 -8.37 -10.43 -24.65
CA ILE A 84 -7.57 -10.38 -23.41
C ILE A 84 -8.09 -11.43 -22.43
N ALA A 85 -7.16 -12.22 -21.87
CA ALA A 85 -7.43 -13.17 -20.79
C ALA A 85 -6.74 -12.75 -19.51
N LEU A 86 -7.38 -13.02 -18.37
CA LEU A 86 -6.75 -13.03 -17.06
C LEU A 86 -6.02 -14.35 -16.88
N GLU A 87 -4.71 -14.34 -16.79
CA GLU A 87 -3.90 -15.57 -16.70
C GLU A 87 -3.57 -15.95 -15.27
N THR A 88 -3.11 -14.98 -14.48
CA THR A 88 -2.69 -15.26 -13.11
C THR A 88 -3.15 -14.16 -12.16
N ILE A 89 -3.49 -14.56 -10.95
CA ILE A 89 -3.74 -13.69 -9.81
C ILE A 89 -2.73 -14.09 -8.73
N GLY A 90 -2.12 -13.10 -8.08
CA GLY A 90 -1.24 -13.37 -6.95
C GLY A 90 -1.99 -14.09 -5.83
N MET A 91 -1.42 -15.19 -5.35
CA MET A 91 -2.05 -16.00 -4.30
C MET A 91 -1.97 -15.35 -2.91
N VAL A 92 -1.01 -14.46 -2.73
CA VAL A 92 -0.80 -13.75 -1.46
C VAL A 92 -1.13 -12.28 -1.68
N PRO A 93 -2.09 -11.70 -0.94
CA PRO A 93 -2.37 -10.28 -1.01
C PRO A 93 -1.15 -9.45 -0.59
N GLY A 94 -0.84 -8.40 -1.35
CA GLY A 94 0.15 -7.42 -0.96
C GLY A 94 -0.32 -6.65 0.28
N ARG A 95 0.50 -6.56 1.30
CA ARG A 95 0.19 -5.81 2.52
C ARG A 95 0.89 -4.46 2.50
N ARG A 96 0.16 -3.40 2.77
CA ARG A 96 0.73 -2.05 2.93
C ARG A 96 1.07 -1.79 4.39
N ASP A 97 0.12 -1.96 5.29
CA ASP A 97 0.29 -1.78 6.73
C ASP A 97 0.23 -3.14 7.45
N THR A 98 1.09 -3.31 8.44
CA THR A 98 1.14 -4.49 9.31
C THR A 98 1.63 -4.05 10.69
N TYR A 99 2.46 -4.85 11.34
CA TYR A 99 3.16 -4.45 12.56
C TYR A 99 4.16 -3.33 12.29
N ARG A 100 4.15 -2.34 13.15
CA ARG A 100 5.23 -1.36 13.30
C ARG A 100 5.86 -1.58 14.66
N VAL A 101 7.17 -1.53 14.70
CA VAL A 101 7.89 -1.69 15.96
C VAL A 101 7.83 -0.37 16.72
N VAL A 102 7.68 -0.43 18.03
CA VAL A 102 7.78 0.75 18.87
C VAL A 102 9.25 1.06 19.11
N GLY A 103 9.70 2.17 18.54
CA GLY A 103 11.07 2.65 18.67
C GLY A 103 11.28 3.54 19.89
N GLY A 104 12.49 4.04 20.05
CA GLY A 104 12.80 5.07 21.02
C GLY A 104 12.03 6.37 20.79
N GLN A 105 11.60 6.60 19.55
CA GLN A 105 10.77 7.73 19.15
C GLN A 105 9.67 7.27 18.18
N ILE A 106 8.53 7.94 18.18
CA ILE A 106 7.42 7.69 17.24
C ILE A 106 7.27 8.91 16.34
N LEU A 107 7.48 8.75 15.04
CA LEU A 107 7.19 9.80 14.05
C LEU A 107 5.70 9.98 13.90
N THR A 108 5.20 11.18 14.06
CA THR A 108 3.77 11.49 14.04
C THR A 108 3.35 12.29 12.81
N GLN A 109 2.04 12.42 12.59
CA GLN A 109 1.49 13.30 11.57
C GLN A 109 1.94 14.74 11.75
N GLN A 110 1.97 15.24 12.98
CA GLN A 110 2.39 16.60 13.30
C GLN A 110 3.85 16.87 12.92
N ASP A 111 4.71 15.88 13.03
CA ASP A 111 6.10 15.98 12.60
C ASP A 111 6.24 16.12 11.09
N ILE A 112 5.33 15.49 10.33
CA ILE A 112 5.31 15.51 8.86
C ILE A 112 4.65 16.77 8.30
N GLU A 113 3.51 17.18 8.86
CA GLU A 113 2.72 18.33 8.40
C GLU A 113 3.27 19.66 8.93
N GLY A 114 4.07 19.64 9.97
CA GLY A 114 4.64 20.83 10.59
C GLY A 114 5.58 21.60 9.67
N LYS A 115 5.95 22.82 10.07
CA LYS A 115 7.13 23.46 9.50
C LYS A 115 8.30 22.54 9.72
N TRP A 116 9.20 22.46 8.74
CA TRP A 116 10.39 21.63 8.78
C TRP A 116 10.94 21.48 10.20
N LYS A 117 10.60 20.38 10.85
CA LYS A 117 11.11 20.05 12.18
C LYS A 117 12.41 19.29 11.98
N THR A 118 13.47 19.84 12.49
CA THR A 118 14.76 19.17 12.56
C THR A 118 14.82 18.30 13.80
N PHE A 119 15.41 17.12 13.66
CA PHE A 119 15.78 16.25 14.76
C PHE A 119 17.29 16.17 14.81
N ASP A 120 17.88 16.21 16.00
CA ASP A 120 19.34 16.14 16.17
C ASP A 120 19.90 14.79 15.67
N ASP A 121 19.07 13.74 15.75
CA ASP A 121 19.36 12.39 15.29
C ASP A 121 18.76 12.07 13.90
N ALA A 122 18.55 13.07 13.05
CA ALA A 122 17.97 12.86 11.71
C ALA A 122 18.88 12.02 10.82
N ILE A 123 18.32 10.93 10.25
CA ILE A 123 19.06 9.97 9.42
C ILE A 123 18.60 9.91 7.97
N ALA A 124 17.39 10.39 7.69
CA ALA A 124 16.81 10.37 6.36
C ALA A 124 15.80 11.52 6.18
N VAL A 125 15.44 11.76 4.92
CA VAL A 125 14.44 12.76 4.56
C VAL A 125 13.28 12.07 3.85
N GLY A 126 12.05 12.35 4.27
CA GLY A 126 10.83 12.03 3.57
C GLY A 126 10.21 13.27 2.93
N GLY A 127 9.29 13.09 1.99
CA GLY A 127 8.65 14.19 1.27
C GLY A 127 7.45 13.74 0.43
N TRP A 128 7.04 12.48 0.57
CA TRP A 128 5.84 11.98 -0.09
C TRP A 128 4.58 12.56 0.56
N THR A 129 3.52 12.70 -0.22
CA THR A 129 2.22 13.14 0.30
C THR A 129 1.70 12.19 1.37
N LEU A 130 0.78 12.66 2.20
CA LEU A 130 -0.05 11.77 3.01
C LEU A 130 -1.03 11.08 2.07
N ASP A 131 -0.79 9.81 1.80
CA ASP A 131 -1.56 8.96 0.89
C ASP A 131 -2.46 8.05 1.72
N ASP A 132 -3.61 8.62 2.14
CA ASP A 132 -4.58 7.96 3.00
C ASP A 132 -5.64 7.20 2.18
N HIS A 133 -5.91 5.97 2.57
CA HIS A 133 -6.88 5.09 1.94
C HIS A 133 -8.11 4.91 2.83
N PRO A 134 -9.34 4.92 2.25
CA PRO A 134 -10.55 4.70 3.03
C PRO A 134 -10.52 3.37 3.79
N ALA A 135 -10.89 3.38 5.07
CA ALA A 135 -10.87 2.18 5.91
C ALA A 135 -11.70 1.01 5.35
N LYS A 136 -12.79 1.29 4.60
CA LYS A 136 -13.57 0.27 3.90
C LYS A 136 -12.93 -0.24 2.62
N GLY A 137 -11.78 0.31 2.18
CA GLY A 137 -11.09 -0.08 0.96
C GLY A 137 -12.01 -0.06 -0.26
N PHE A 138 -12.08 -1.17 -0.98
CA PHE A 138 -12.94 -1.33 -2.17
C PHE A 138 -14.40 -0.96 -1.92
N TYR A 139 -14.92 -1.23 -0.73
CA TYR A 139 -16.32 -0.98 -0.38
C TYR A 139 -16.65 0.47 0.02
N ALA A 140 -15.69 1.37 -0.01
CA ALA A 140 -15.95 2.80 0.14
C ALA A 140 -16.44 3.42 -1.20
N SER A 141 -17.64 3.02 -1.65
CA SER A 141 -18.20 3.41 -2.96
C SER A 141 -18.55 4.90 -3.06
N ASP A 142 -18.64 5.57 -1.93
CA ASP A 142 -18.90 7.03 -1.79
C ASP A 142 -17.62 7.87 -1.84
N LYS A 143 -16.46 7.26 -1.93
CA LYS A 143 -15.15 7.93 -1.85
C LYS A 143 -14.20 7.48 -2.94
N HIS A 144 -13.28 8.40 -3.30
CA HIS A 144 -12.11 8.01 -4.10
C HIS A 144 -11.26 6.98 -3.36
N PRO A 145 -10.57 6.08 -4.08
CA PRO A 145 -9.78 4.99 -3.47
C PRO A 145 -8.62 5.47 -2.60
N CYS A 146 -8.12 6.67 -2.82
CA CYS A 146 -7.16 7.31 -1.93
C CYS A 146 -7.42 8.81 -1.84
N ARG A 147 -6.98 9.38 -0.75
CA ARG A 147 -6.91 10.82 -0.55
C ARG A 147 -5.46 11.22 -0.40
N GLN A 148 -4.94 11.92 -1.38
CA GLN A 148 -3.60 12.49 -1.33
C GLN A 148 -3.66 13.92 -0.81
N THR A 149 -3.00 14.18 0.31
CA THR A 149 -2.87 15.52 0.87
C THR A 149 -1.46 16.05 0.57
N TRP A 150 -1.38 17.02 -0.32
CA TRP A 150 -0.13 17.61 -0.83
C TRP A 150 0.55 18.60 0.13
N LYS A 151 0.13 18.66 1.38
CA LYS A 151 0.64 19.63 2.36
C LYS A 151 1.90 19.17 3.09
N THR A 152 2.50 18.06 2.68
CA THR A 152 3.77 17.65 3.27
C THR A 152 4.89 18.48 2.69
N ASN A 153 5.60 19.18 3.57
CA ASN A 153 6.95 19.63 3.27
C ASN A 153 7.91 18.44 3.33
N PHE A 154 9.15 18.63 2.94
CA PHE A 154 10.20 17.70 3.32
C PHE A 154 10.26 17.64 4.85
N TYR A 155 10.46 16.45 5.40
CA TYR A 155 10.59 16.21 6.83
C TYR A 155 11.73 15.24 7.10
N ASN A 156 12.35 15.40 8.27
CA ASN A 156 13.39 14.51 8.71
C ASN A 156 12.82 13.29 9.40
N ILE A 157 13.48 12.13 9.22
CA ILE A 157 13.20 10.89 9.94
C ILE A 157 14.28 10.70 10.98
N PRO A 158 13.92 10.72 12.27
CA PRO A 158 14.89 10.56 13.35
C PRO A 158 15.33 9.11 13.53
N TYR A 159 16.57 8.89 13.92
CA TYR A 159 17.15 7.58 14.21
C TYR A 159 16.34 6.80 15.24
N GLY A 160 15.82 7.48 16.26
CA GLY A 160 14.97 6.88 17.28
C GLY A 160 13.75 6.11 16.78
N THR A 161 13.36 6.29 15.50
CA THR A 161 12.26 5.53 14.88
C THR A 161 12.68 4.17 14.32
N THR A 162 13.97 3.88 14.27
CA THR A 162 14.56 2.74 13.54
C THR A 162 15.14 1.66 14.41
N TYR A 163 15.13 1.80 15.72
CA TYR A 163 15.54 0.74 16.65
C TYR A 163 14.43 0.46 17.67
N SER A 164 14.38 -0.77 18.15
CA SER A 164 13.41 -1.18 19.15
C SER A 164 13.72 -0.54 20.51
N LYS A 165 12.67 -0.09 21.20
CA LYS A 165 12.83 0.35 22.60
C LYS A 165 12.94 -0.82 23.60
N ASP A 166 12.57 -2.04 23.15
CA ASP A 166 12.45 -3.22 24.03
C ASP A 166 13.54 -4.27 23.76
N PHE A 167 14.30 -4.11 22.65
CA PHE A 167 15.37 -5.05 22.26
C PHE A 167 16.62 -4.27 21.86
N ASP A 168 17.72 -4.53 22.52
CA ASP A 168 18.97 -3.79 22.36
C ASP A 168 19.66 -4.03 21.00
N ASN A 169 19.39 -5.17 20.36
CA ASN A 169 20.03 -5.59 19.12
C ASN A 169 19.05 -5.67 17.91
N LEU A 170 17.94 -4.93 17.95
CA LEU A 170 16.95 -4.93 16.88
C LEU A 170 16.80 -3.55 16.26
N MET A 171 17.21 -3.43 15.01
CA MET A 171 16.98 -2.27 14.17
C MET A 171 15.96 -2.59 13.06
N MET A 172 15.24 -1.58 12.58
CA MET A 172 14.25 -1.68 11.53
C MET A 172 14.55 -0.71 10.40
N ALA A 173 14.28 -1.16 9.18
CA ALA A 173 14.27 -0.32 7.99
C ALA A 173 13.03 -0.61 7.15
N GLY A 174 12.48 0.43 6.50
CA GLY A 174 11.33 0.26 5.65
C GLY A 174 10.01 0.62 6.32
N ARG A 175 8.93 -0.09 5.98
CA ARG A 175 7.56 0.25 6.39
C ARG A 175 7.26 0.04 7.88
N ASN A 176 8.07 -0.72 8.56
CA ASN A 176 7.87 -1.13 9.96
C ASN A 176 8.57 -0.23 10.98
N ILE A 177 9.15 0.90 10.55
CA ILE A 177 9.70 1.89 11.49
C ILE A 177 8.63 2.43 12.44
N SER A 178 9.05 2.97 13.56
CA SER A 178 8.18 3.51 14.60
C SER A 178 7.51 4.80 14.15
N CYS A 179 6.27 4.71 13.69
CA CYS A 179 5.49 5.88 13.24
C CYS A 179 3.99 5.68 13.46
N SER A 180 3.25 6.78 13.53
CA SER A 180 1.79 6.75 13.55
C SER A 180 1.23 6.26 12.20
N HIS A 181 -0.04 5.84 12.16
CA HIS A 181 -0.69 5.37 10.93
C HIS A 181 -0.66 6.44 9.83
N VAL A 182 -0.94 7.68 10.17
CA VAL A 182 -0.95 8.78 9.18
C VAL A 182 0.46 9.09 8.70
N ALA A 183 1.47 9.14 9.59
CA ALA A 183 2.87 9.32 9.20
C ALA A 183 3.35 8.19 8.27
N PHE A 184 2.95 6.95 8.56
CA PHE A 184 3.23 5.79 7.72
C PHE A 184 2.76 5.98 6.28
N SER A 185 1.62 6.64 6.04
CA SER A 185 1.09 6.86 4.69
C SER A 185 2.06 7.65 3.78
N SER A 186 2.97 8.44 4.37
CA SER A 186 4.03 9.16 3.67
C SER A 186 5.37 8.41 3.68
N THR A 187 5.76 7.78 4.81
CA THR A 187 7.08 7.17 4.96
C THR A 187 7.25 5.84 4.23
N ARG A 188 6.15 5.15 3.90
CA ARG A 188 6.13 3.80 3.34
C ARG A 188 6.59 3.65 1.89
N VAL A 189 6.86 4.75 1.20
CA VAL A 189 7.29 4.71 -0.21
C VAL A 189 8.72 4.21 -0.36
N MET A 190 9.01 3.55 -1.49
CA MET A 190 10.27 2.82 -1.70
C MET A 190 11.51 3.69 -1.53
N SER A 191 11.52 4.93 -2.05
CA SER A 191 12.66 5.82 -1.95
C SER A 191 12.98 6.20 -0.49
N THR A 192 11.96 6.53 0.30
CA THR A 192 12.12 6.82 1.73
C THR A 192 12.60 5.59 2.49
N CYS A 193 11.99 4.42 2.21
CA CYS A 193 12.41 3.16 2.83
C CYS A 193 13.87 2.81 2.49
N ALA A 194 14.33 3.08 1.26
CA ALA A 194 15.70 2.83 0.84
C ALA A 194 16.69 3.74 1.58
N ALA A 195 16.36 5.04 1.73
CA ALA A 195 17.19 5.98 2.49
C ALA A 195 17.33 5.57 3.96
N VAL A 196 16.21 5.17 4.59
CA VAL A 196 16.23 4.63 5.96
C VAL A 196 17.06 3.34 6.04
N GLY A 197 16.92 2.44 5.04
CA GLY A 197 17.70 1.20 4.98
C GLY A 197 19.20 1.45 4.91
N GLN A 198 19.64 2.42 4.11
CA GLN A 198 21.05 2.83 4.05
C GLN A 198 21.54 3.32 5.40
N ALA A 199 20.77 4.20 6.05
CA ALA A 199 21.17 4.76 7.36
C ALA A 199 21.26 3.68 8.44
N VAL A 200 20.28 2.76 8.50
CA VAL A 200 20.30 1.64 9.45
C VAL A 200 21.48 0.70 9.21
N GLY A 201 21.77 0.39 7.94
CA GLY A 201 22.95 -0.43 7.59
C GLY A 201 24.25 0.23 8.01
N THR A 202 24.39 1.56 7.84
CA THR A 202 25.55 2.34 8.31
C THR A 202 25.65 2.31 9.83
N ALA A 203 24.53 2.53 10.55
CA ALA A 203 24.51 2.46 12.01
C ALA A 203 24.92 1.08 12.53
N ALA A 204 24.43 0.01 11.93
CA ALA A 204 24.82 -1.34 12.30
C ALA A 204 26.33 -1.60 12.10
N ALA A 205 26.91 -1.09 11.02
CA ALA A 205 28.37 -1.20 10.78
C ALA A 205 29.15 -0.45 11.86
N ILE A 206 28.75 0.75 12.21
CA ILE A 206 29.39 1.54 13.29
C ILE A 206 29.29 0.80 14.63
N CYS A 207 28.10 0.27 14.99
CA CYS A 207 27.94 -0.51 16.21
C CYS A 207 28.90 -1.71 16.27
N MET A 208 29.09 -2.41 15.14
CA MET A 208 30.02 -3.52 15.07
C MET A 208 31.49 -3.11 15.21
N GLU A 209 31.87 -1.96 14.64
CA GLU A 209 33.23 -1.42 14.73
C GLU A 209 33.56 -0.90 16.12
N GLU A 210 32.63 -0.25 16.78
CA GLU A 210 32.78 0.34 18.11
C GLU A 210 32.51 -0.64 19.26
N GLY A 211 31.94 -1.82 18.96
CA GLY A 211 31.60 -2.85 19.95
C GLY A 211 30.42 -2.45 20.86
N ILE A 212 29.45 -1.72 20.33
CA ILE A 212 28.26 -1.24 21.03
C ILE A 212 26.98 -1.84 20.43
#